data_1d1dd28582d6321a85294f0846a707fe
#
_entry.id   1d1dd28582d6321a85294f0846a707fe
#
_cell.length_a   1.000
_cell.length_b   1.000
_cell.length_c   1.000
_cell.angle_alpha   90.00
_cell.angle_beta   90.00
_cell.angle_gamma   90.00
#
_symmetry.space_group_name_H-M   'P 1'
#
loop_
_entity.id
_entity.type
_entity.pdbx_description
1 polymer ?
#
loop_
_entity_poly.entity_id
_entity_poly.type
_entity_poly.pdbx_seq_one_letter_code
_entity_poly.pdbx_strand_id
1 'polypeptide(L)'
;LPGGSITQTLADGTVVTVNLTDESANISPSMGSTPLHRNVWVNGKAAVTLDGAGAKGATITPGYILACQVDFGAKGDAGASSKMTIDDESGNLVSGPLAGKSNGAITLGPGQAKNVTVLDLEKKDAYGGESHTGGNKFTGKTGSVTWADSTLGVSGCAGYAQARSYVKVAVSTDNVSSNVTLWGQPFSIG
;
A
#
# COMPACT_ATOMS: atom_id res chain seq x y z
N LEU A 1 -3.66 0.65 16.67
CA LEU A 1 -2.66 1.63 16.21
C LEU A 1 -3.25 3.04 16.27
N PRO A 2 -2.46 4.08 16.59
CA PRO A 2 -2.97 5.44 16.58
C PRO A 2 -3.30 5.88 15.16
N GLY A 3 -4.47 6.47 14.98
CA GLY A 3 -4.86 7.09 13.72
C GLY A 3 -4.06 8.36 13.42
N GLY A 4 -4.32 8.95 12.26
CA GLY A 4 -3.67 10.18 11.83
C GLY A 4 -4.60 11.07 11.02
N SER A 5 -4.22 12.33 10.90
CA SER A 5 -4.92 13.29 10.06
C SER A 5 -3.91 14.24 9.40
N ILE A 6 -4.16 14.60 8.15
CA ILE A 6 -3.42 15.62 7.44
C ILE A 6 -4.40 16.54 6.71
N THR A 7 -4.11 17.83 6.74
CA THR A 7 -4.84 18.84 5.97
C THR A 7 -3.85 19.58 5.08
N GLN A 8 -4.15 19.67 3.79
CA GLN A 8 -3.31 20.34 2.82
C GLN A 8 -4.16 21.25 1.92
N THR A 9 -3.71 22.48 1.71
CA THR A 9 -4.33 23.40 0.77
C THR A 9 -3.64 23.31 -0.59
N LEU A 10 -4.41 23.05 -1.63
CA LEU A 10 -3.91 22.97 -3.00
C LEU A 10 -3.73 24.38 -3.61
N ALA A 11 -3.07 24.44 -4.77
CA ALA A 11 -2.75 25.70 -5.44
C ALA A 11 -3.99 26.51 -5.86
N ASP A 12 -5.13 25.88 -6.05
CA ASP A 12 -6.42 26.52 -6.36
C ASP A 12 -7.25 26.88 -5.13
N GLY A 13 -6.69 26.75 -3.92
CA GLY A 13 -7.35 27.01 -2.65
C GLY A 13 -8.21 25.86 -2.13
N THR A 14 -8.34 24.75 -2.84
CA THR A 14 -9.05 23.56 -2.35
C THR A 14 -8.32 22.98 -1.15
N VAL A 15 -9.05 22.77 -0.05
CA VAL A 15 -8.52 22.15 1.17
C VAL A 15 -8.84 20.66 1.15
N VAL A 16 -7.81 19.86 1.26
CA VAL A 16 -7.89 18.38 1.33
C VAL A 16 -7.61 17.94 2.74
N THR A 17 -8.55 17.26 3.37
CA THR A 17 -8.38 16.64 4.68
C THR A 17 -8.45 15.12 4.55
N VAL A 18 -7.43 14.43 5.01
CA VAL A 18 -7.34 12.97 5.01
C VAL A 18 -7.25 12.50 6.46
N ASN A 19 -8.14 11.60 6.85
CA ASN A 19 -8.18 11.01 8.19
C ASN A 19 -8.01 9.49 8.07
N LEU A 20 -7.17 8.93 8.93
CA LEU A 20 -7.00 7.49 9.13
C LEU A 20 -7.44 7.13 10.55
N THR A 21 -8.42 6.25 10.67
CA THR A 21 -9.01 5.82 11.94
C THR A 21 -9.17 4.31 11.99
N ASP A 22 -9.46 3.79 13.16
CA ASP A 22 -9.76 2.37 13.40
C ASP A 22 -8.65 1.43 12.91
N GLU A 23 -7.40 1.91 12.93
CA GLU A 23 -6.26 1.14 12.47
C GLU A 23 -5.88 0.09 13.53
N SER A 24 -5.85 -1.17 13.12
CA SER A 24 -5.40 -2.28 13.94
C SER A 24 -4.62 -3.31 13.14
N ALA A 25 -3.74 -4.02 13.81
CA ALA A 25 -2.96 -5.10 13.23
C ALA A 25 -2.95 -6.29 14.19
N ASN A 26 -3.31 -7.47 13.68
CA ASN A 26 -3.21 -8.72 14.41
C ASN A 26 -2.12 -9.57 13.77
N ILE A 27 -1.05 -9.81 14.52
CA ILE A 27 0.13 -10.53 14.05
C ILE A 27 -0.01 -11.99 14.45
N SER A 28 0.13 -12.89 13.50
CA SER A 28 0.12 -14.34 13.75
C SER A 28 1.38 -14.97 13.21
N PRO A 29 2.02 -15.86 13.96
CA PRO A 29 3.06 -16.71 13.42
C PRO A 29 2.47 -17.55 12.29
N SER A 30 3.29 -17.94 11.32
CA SER A 30 2.83 -18.84 10.26
C SER A 30 2.40 -20.20 10.85
N MET A 31 1.43 -20.83 10.22
CA MET A 31 0.98 -22.18 10.60
C MET A 31 2.12 -23.23 10.53
N GLY A 32 3.16 -22.95 9.76
CA GLY A 32 4.36 -23.80 9.65
C GLY A 32 5.42 -23.54 10.73
N SER A 33 5.17 -22.68 11.69
CA SER A 33 6.10 -22.32 12.79
C SER A 33 7.52 -21.96 12.35
N THR A 34 7.67 -21.48 11.11
CA THR A 34 8.97 -21.04 10.63
C THR A 34 9.18 -19.55 10.97
N PRO A 35 10.36 -19.16 11.48
CA PRO A 35 10.65 -17.77 11.81
C PRO A 35 10.73 -16.84 10.57
N LEU A 36 10.69 -17.43 9.36
CA LEU A 36 10.81 -16.74 8.09
C LEU A 36 9.47 -16.25 7.55
N HIS A 37 8.35 -16.75 8.08
CA HIS A 37 7.01 -16.41 7.60
C HIS A 37 6.19 -15.76 8.70
N ARG A 38 5.53 -14.67 8.36
CA ARG A 38 4.62 -13.94 9.23
C ARG A 38 3.37 -13.56 8.48
N ASN A 39 2.24 -13.65 9.15
CA ASN A 39 0.96 -13.17 8.66
C ASN A 39 0.45 -12.06 9.58
N VAL A 40 -0.05 -11.00 8.98
CA VAL A 40 -0.63 -9.87 9.69
C VAL A 40 -1.99 -9.58 9.07
N TRP A 41 -3.03 -9.55 9.90
CA TRP A 41 -4.34 -9.06 9.50
C TRP A 41 -4.46 -7.60 9.90
N VAL A 42 -4.73 -6.76 8.94
CA VAL A 42 -4.82 -5.31 9.15
C VAL A 42 -6.22 -4.81 8.87
N ASN A 43 -6.65 -3.88 9.69
CA ASN A 43 -7.92 -3.18 9.56
C ASN A 43 -7.66 -1.68 9.58
N GLY A 44 -8.57 -0.92 8.98
CA GLY A 44 -8.51 0.52 9.03
C GLY A 44 -9.60 1.18 8.21
N LYS A 45 -9.74 2.49 8.41
CA LYS A 45 -10.68 3.32 7.70
C LYS A 45 -10.01 4.64 7.33
N ALA A 46 -10.07 4.97 6.05
CA ALA A 46 -9.63 6.25 5.53
C ALA A 46 -10.83 7.07 5.08
N ALA A 47 -10.89 8.33 5.48
CA ALA A 47 -11.90 9.29 5.05
C ALA A 47 -11.22 10.53 4.47
N VAL A 48 -11.76 11.03 3.37
CA VAL A 48 -11.25 12.22 2.65
C VAL A 48 -12.36 13.23 2.51
N THR A 49 -12.03 14.47 2.80
CA THR A 49 -12.92 15.62 2.59
C THR A 49 -12.21 16.65 1.72
N LEU A 50 -12.91 17.12 0.70
CA LEU A 50 -12.46 18.17 -0.22
C LEU A 50 -13.33 19.40 -0.01
N ASP A 51 -12.73 20.51 0.40
CA ASP A 51 -13.43 21.80 0.55
C ASP A 51 -12.90 22.78 -0.49
N GLY A 52 -13.72 23.04 -1.50
CA GLY A 52 -13.42 23.91 -2.62
C GLY A 52 -14.51 23.85 -3.68
N ALA A 53 -14.72 24.96 -4.38
CA ALA A 53 -15.76 25.05 -5.42
C ALA A 53 -15.45 24.18 -6.65
N GLY A 54 -14.16 23.99 -6.98
CA GLY A 54 -13.69 23.21 -8.13
C GLY A 54 -13.41 21.74 -7.84
N ALA A 55 -13.72 21.23 -6.63
CA ALA A 55 -13.46 19.84 -6.27
C ALA A 55 -14.36 18.89 -7.05
N LYS A 56 -13.76 18.00 -7.86
CA LYS A 56 -14.48 16.98 -8.66
C LYS A 56 -14.52 15.62 -7.99
N GLY A 57 -13.53 15.31 -7.18
CA GLY A 57 -13.38 14.03 -6.50
C GLY A 57 -11.92 13.64 -6.31
N ALA A 58 -11.72 12.45 -5.80
CA ALA A 58 -10.39 11.92 -5.57
C ALA A 58 -10.38 10.38 -5.66
N THR A 59 -9.17 9.82 -5.71
CA THR A 59 -8.94 8.39 -5.59
C THR A 59 -8.18 8.13 -4.30
N ILE A 60 -8.74 7.28 -3.43
CA ILE A 60 -8.13 6.87 -2.16
C ILE A 60 -7.46 5.52 -2.36
N THR A 61 -6.16 5.47 -2.13
CA THR A 61 -5.36 4.23 -2.23
C THR A 61 -4.67 3.97 -0.90
N PRO A 62 -5.26 3.17 -0.02
CA PRO A 62 -4.62 2.74 1.22
C PRO A 62 -3.66 1.59 0.97
N GLY A 63 -2.62 1.51 1.77
CA GLY A 63 -1.64 0.44 1.69
C GLY A 63 -0.67 0.43 2.85
N TYR A 64 0.27 -0.51 2.81
CA TYR A 64 1.32 -0.67 3.79
C TYR A 64 2.68 -0.79 3.10
N ILE A 65 3.70 -0.21 3.70
CA ILE A 65 5.09 -0.51 3.38
C ILE A 65 5.57 -1.53 4.40
N LEU A 66 6.07 -2.64 3.90
CA LEU A 66 6.67 -3.72 4.69
C LEU A 66 8.17 -3.68 4.50
N ALA A 67 8.92 -3.66 5.59
CA ALA A 67 10.37 -3.62 5.57
C ALA A 67 10.95 -4.73 6.45
N CYS A 68 12.02 -5.36 5.97
CA CYS A 68 12.79 -6.35 6.70
C CYS A 68 14.13 -5.73 7.09
N GLN A 69 14.40 -5.67 8.39
CA GLN A 69 15.67 -5.20 8.91
C GLN A 69 16.74 -6.26 8.70
N VAL A 70 17.89 -5.87 8.17
CA VAL A 70 19.08 -6.71 8.18
C VAL A 70 19.88 -6.34 9.41
N ASP A 71 20.01 -7.27 10.29
CA ASP A 71 21.05 -7.20 11.32
C ASP A 71 21.91 -8.47 11.26
N PHE A 72 22.62 -8.64 10.15
CA PHE A 72 23.70 -9.60 10.08
C PHE A 72 25.00 -8.86 9.79
N GLY A 73 25.79 -8.67 10.83
CA GLY A 73 27.21 -8.35 10.71
C GLY A 73 28.04 -9.42 9.98
N ALA A 74 27.44 -10.15 9.08
CA ALA A 74 28.12 -11.06 8.17
C ALA A 74 28.29 -10.35 6.83
N LYS A 75 29.47 -9.82 6.59
CA LYS A 75 30.00 -9.57 5.25
C LYS A 75 30.13 -10.91 4.55
N GLY A 76 29.04 -11.42 4.00
CA GLY A 76 29.00 -12.52 3.07
C GLY A 76 28.63 -11.94 1.72
N ASP A 77 29.55 -12.00 0.77
CA ASP A 77 29.32 -11.83 -0.66
C ASP A 77 28.27 -12.86 -1.12
N ALA A 78 27.01 -12.58 -0.88
CA ALA A 78 25.92 -13.26 -1.57
C ALA A 78 25.48 -12.32 -2.69
N GLY A 79 26.07 -12.48 -3.85
CA GLY A 79 25.63 -11.86 -5.08
C GLY A 79 24.16 -12.17 -5.32
N ALA A 80 23.29 -11.33 -4.85
CA ALA A 80 21.90 -11.29 -5.26
C ALA A 80 21.88 -10.71 -6.67
N SER A 81 22.09 -11.55 -7.66
CA SER A 81 21.80 -11.22 -9.05
C SER A 81 20.30 -11.01 -9.16
N SER A 82 19.86 -9.77 -9.17
CA SER A 82 18.56 -9.39 -9.71
C SER A 82 18.55 -9.85 -11.16
N LYS A 83 17.97 -11.00 -11.44
CA LYS A 83 17.72 -11.43 -12.80
C LYS A 83 16.71 -10.47 -13.41
N MET A 84 17.22 -9.48 -14.11
CA MET A 84 16.48 -8.67 -15.04
C MET A 84 16.13 -9.59 -16.21
N THR A 85 14.91 -10.08 -16.28
CA THR A 85 14.40 -10.76 -17.46
C THR A 85 13.98 -9.69 -18.46
N ILE A 86 14.75 -9.60 -19.53
CA ILE A 86 14.39 -8.83 -20.73
C ILE A 86 13.48 -9.74 -21.52
N ASP A 87 12.22 -9.36 -21.67
CA ASP A 87 11.32 -10.00 -22.63
C ASP A 87 11.64 -9.50 -24.02
N ASP A 88 12.01 -10.42 -24.91
CA ASP A 88 12.76 -10.20 -26.14
C ASP A 88 11.87 -9.81 -27.35
N GLU A 89 10.63 -9.39 -27.15
CA GLU A 89 9.77 -9.08 -28.30
C GLU A 89 9.34 -7.61 -28.48
N SER A 90 9.67 -6.73 -27.56
CA SER A 90 9.34 -5.30 -27.74
C SER A 90 10.27 -4.29 -27.08
N GLY A 91 11.44 -4.69 -26.59
CA GLY A 91 12.48 -3.75 -26.12
C GLY A 91 12.06 -2.82 -24.97
N ASN A 92 11.00 -3.13 -24.26
CA ASN A 92 10.51 -2.30 -23.20
C ASN A 92 10.95 -2.89 -21.84
N LEU A 93 11.74 -2.13 -21.10
CA LEU A 93 12.13 -2.43 -19.73
C LEU A 93 10.88 -2.46 -18.85
N VAL A 94 10.31 -3.63 -18.63
CA VAL A 94 9.26 -3.81 -17.64
C VAL A 94 9.91 -3.92 -16.26
N SER A 95 10.36 -2.80 -15.73
CA SER A 95 10.52 -2.62 -14.30
C SER A 95 9.17 -2.26 -13.71
N GLY A 96 8.18 -3.14 -13.88
CA GLY A 96 6.92 -3.04 -13.17
C GLY A 96 7.10 -3.66 -11.80
N PRO A 97 6.70 -3.00 -10.69
CA PRO A 97 6.37 -3.77 -9.51
C PRO A 97 5.27 -4.74 -9.94
N LEU A 98 5.54 -6.04 -9.83
CA LEU A 98 4.49 -7.04 -9.89
C LEU A 98 3.41 -6.58 -8.92
N ALA A 99 2.31 -6.07 -9.47
CA ALA A 99 1.09 -5.88 -8.72
C ALA A 99 0.71 -7.29 -8.24
N GLY A 100 1.19 -7.61 -7.04
CA GLY A 100 0.95 -8.91 -6.44
C GLY A 100 -0.55 -9.04 -6.26
N LYS A 101 -1.12 -10.03 -6.92
CA LYS A 101 -2.46 -10.51 -6.62
C LYS A 101 -2.56 -10.68 -5.11
N SER A 102 -3.59 -10.16 -4.52
CA SER A 102 -3.81 -9.94 -3.09
C SER A 102 -3.89 -11.18 -2.18
N ASN A 103 -3.40 -12.34 -2.63
CA ASN A 103 -3.42 -13.59 -1.85
C ASN A 103 -2.07 -14.29 -1.76
N GLY A 104 -0.97 -13.63 -2.10
CA GLY A 104 0.36 -14.22 -2.06
C GLY A 104 1.24 -13.62 -0.95
N ALA A 105 1.95 -14.45 -0.23
CA ALA A 105 3.00 -13.99 0.67
C ALA A 105 4.05 -13.20 -0.12
N ILE A 106 4.37 -11.99 0.38
CA ILE A 106 5.40 -11.15 -0.22
C ILE A 106 6.75 -11.66 0.25
N THR A 107 7.60 -12.03 -0.70
CA THR A 107 8.99 -12.36 -0.37
C THR A 107 9.76 -11.08 -0.13
N LEU A 108 10.25 -10.89 1.09
CA LEU A 108 11.08 -9.79 1.52
C LEU A 108 12.46 -10.33 1.88
N GLY A 109 13.45 -9.93 1.09
CA GLY A 109 14.84 -10.16 1.46
C GLY A 109 15.33 -9.14 2.49
N PRO A 110 16.46 -9.43 3.11
CA PRO A 110 17.11 -8.52 4.06
C PRO A 110 17.34 -7.12 3.46
N GLY A 111 17.03 -6.06 4.22
CA GLY A 111 17.20 -4.66 3.79
C GLY A 111 16.23 -4.21 2.70
N GLN A 112 15.25 -5.03 2.34
CA GLN A 112 14.25 -4.67 1.35
C GLN A 112 13.00 -4.10 1.99
N ALA A 113 12.37 -3.17 1.29
CA ALA A 113 11.04 -2.66 1.58
C ALA A 113 10.12 -2.88 0.37
N LYS A 114 8.91 -3.31 0.62
CA LYS A 114 7.89 -3.49 -0.43
C LYS A 114 6.60 -2.80 -0.05
N ASN A 115 5.95 -2.26 -1.07
CA ASN A 115 4.66 -1.62 -0.97
C ASN A 115 3.54 -2.62 -1.31
N VAL A 116 2.49 -2.60 -0.52
CA VAL A 116 1.29 -3.44 -0.68
C VAL A 116 0.05 -2.58 -0.57
N THR A 117 -0.81 -2.63 -1.58
CA THR A 117 -2.15 -2.05 -1.48
C THR A 117 -3.09 -3.04 -0.79
N VAL A 118 -3.98 -2.55 0.07
CA VAL A 118 -4.93 -3.41 0.80
C VAL A 118 -6.28 -3.53 0.11
N LEU A 119 -6.56 -2.67 -0.85
CA LEU A 119 -7.77 -2.77 -1.67
C LEU A 119 -7.47 -3.56 -2.93
N ASP A 120 -8.41 -4.44 -3.27
CA ASP A 120 -8.48 -5.12 -4.55
C ASP A 120 -9.92 -5.00 -5.06
N LEU A 121 -10.17 -3.93 -5.79
CA LEU A 121 -11.48 -3.65 -6.36
C LEU A 121 -11.56 -4.24 -7.75
N GLU A 122 -12.36 -5.28 -7.90
CA GLU A 122 -12.62 -5.93 -9.17
C GLU A 122 -13.67 -5.16 -9.97
N LYS A 123 -13.36 -4.92 -11.24
CA LYS A 123 -14.31 -4.39 -12.22
C LYS A 123 -14.38 -5.35 -13.39
N LYS A 124 -15.56 -5.90 -13.62
CA LYS A 124 -15.84 -6.74 -14.78
C LYS A 124 -16.19 -5.88 -15.98
N ASP A 125 -15.63 -6.20 -17.13
CA ASP A 125 -16.03 -5.61 -18.40
C ASP A 125 -17.21 -6.38 -19.02
N ALA A 126 -17.75 -5.86 -20.12
CA ALA A 126 -18.87 -6.48 -20.84
C ALA A 126 -18.49 -7.83 -21.49
N TYR A 127 -17.22 -8.17 -21.58
CA TYR A 127 -16.68 -9.36 -22.23
C TYR A 127 -16.16 -10.40 -21.24
N GLY A 128 -16.34 -10.17 -19.93
CA GLY A 128 -15.91 -11.09 -18.87
C GLY A 128 -14.45 -10.93 -18.47
N GLY A 129 -13.75 -9.90 -18.95
CA GLY A 129 -12.43 -9.52 -18.43
C GLY A 129 -12.56 -8.84 -17.08
N GLU A 130 -11.64 -9.15 -16.15
CA GLU A 130 -11.62 -8.57 -14.82
C GLU A 130 -10.41 -7.62 -14.71
N SER A 131 -10.66 -6.37 -14.29
CA SER A 131 -9.62 -5.42 -13.96
C SER A 131 -9.58 -5.17 -12.46
N HIS A 132 -8.39 -5.19 -11.87
CA HIS A 132 -8.16 -5.01 -10.45
C HIS A 132 -7.56 -3.63 -10.18
N THR A 133 -8.11 -2.89 -9.24
CA THR A 133 -7.58 -1.58 -8.84
C THR A 133 -7.38 -1.50 -7.33
N GLY A 134 -6.21 -1.02 -6.90
CA GLY A 134 -5.89 -0.81 -5.48
C GLY A 134 -6.41 0.51 -4.92
N GLY A 135 -7.24 1.24 -5.65
CA GLY A 135 -7.76 2.54 -5.24
C GLY A 135 -9.25 2.69 -5.47
N ASN A 136 -9.95 3.34 -4.54
CA ASN A 136 -11.36 3.70 -4.66
C ASN A 136 -11.51 5.14 -5.14
N LYS A 137 -12.11 5.32 -6.30
CA LYS A 137 -12.44 6.63 -6.88
C LYS A 137 -13.82 7.07 -6.41
N PHE A 138 -13.91 8.26 -5.87
CA PHE A 138 -15.18 8.91 -5.55
C PHE A 138 -15.32 10.24 -6.29
N THR A 139 -16.56 10.65 -6.49
CA THR A 139 -16.93 11.96 -7.05
C THR A 139 -17.59 12.80 -5.97
N GLY A 140 -17.39 14.12 -6.02
CA GLY A 140 -17.91 15.04 -5.01
C GLY A 140 -16.88 15.38 -3.92
N LYS A 141 -17.37 15.86 -2.80
CA LYS A 141 -16.54 16.48 -1.75
C LYS A 141 -16.07 15.53 -0.67
N THR A 142 -16.67 14.36 -0.53
CA THR A 142 -16.34 13.40 0.53
C THR A 142 -16.31 11.98 -0.01
N GLY A 143 -15.36 11.19 0.48
CA GLY A 143 -15.25 9.79 0.18
C GLY A 143 -14.55 9.04 1.32
N SER A 144 -14.81 7.75 1.42
CA SER A 144 -14.18 6.91 2.42
C SER A 144 -13.96 5.49 1.90
N VAL A 145 -13.00 4.81 2.50
CA VAL A 145 -12.76 3.38 2.31
C VAL A 145 -12.52 2.73 3.65
N THR A 146 -12.96 1.51 3.79
CA THR A 146 -12.70 0.67 4.96
C THR A 146 -12.15 -0.66 4.47
N TRP A 147 -11.12 -1.14 5.12
CA TRP A 147 -10.58 -2.49 4.91
C TRP A 147 -10.60 -3.24 6.23
N ALA A 148 -10.98 -4.49 6.15
CA ALA A 148 -11.08 -5.37 7.31
C ALA A 148 -10.40 -6.71 6.97
N ASP A 149 -9.65 -7.21 7.93
CA ASP A 149 -8.96 -8.50 7.85
C ASP A 149 -8.12 -8.71 6.57
N SER A 150 -7.60 -7.59 6.04
CA SER A 150 -6.69 -7.67 4.89
C SER A 150 -5.40 -8.33 5.31
N THR A 151 -5.05 -9.43 4.63
CA THR A 151 -3.89 -10.24 4.99
C THR A 151 -2.63 -9.72 4.34
N LEU A 152 -1.63 -9.44 5.16
CA LEU A 152 -0.26 -9.15 4.72
C LEU A 152 0.63 -10.34 5.08
N GLY A 153 1.06 -11.09 4.09
CA GLY A 153 2.01 -12.20 4.26
C GLY A 153 3.44 -11.73 3.98
N VAL A 154 4.37 -12.00 4.90
CA VAL A 154 5.80 -11.76 4.72
C VAL A 154 6.53 -13.09 4.76
N SER A 155 7.36 -13.35 3.76
CA SER A 155 8.22 -14.53 3.70
C SER A 155 9.67 -14.14 3.42
N GLY A 156 10.61 -14.94 3.92
CA GLY A 156 12.04 -14.73 3.68
C GLY A 156 12.71 -13.69 4.59
N CYS A 157 11.99 -13.11 5.55
CA CYS A 157 12.55 -12.18 6.52
C CYS A 157 12.93 -12.93 7.80
N ALA A 158 14.20 -13.21 7.98
CA ALA A 158 14.71 -13.90 9.18
C ALA A 158 14.92 -12.97 10.38
N GLY A 159 14.92 -11.65 10.15
CA GLY A 159 15.13 -10.62 11.17
C GLY A 159 13.84 -9.93 11.59
N TYR A 160 14.02 -8.82 12.28
CA TYR A 160 12.91 -7.93 12.66
C TYR A 160 12.23 -7.36 11.41
N ALA A 161 10.92 -7.44 11.39
CA ALA A 161 10.13 -6.87 10.33
C ALA A 161 9.19 -5.77 10.86
N GLN A 162 9.00 -4.74 10.05
CA GLN A 162 8.20 -3.57 10.39
C GLN A 162 7.24 -3.24 9.26
N ALA A 163 6.07 -2.77 9.62
CA ALA A 163 5.09 -2.23 8.69
C ALA A 163 4.76 -0.78 9.01
N ARG A 164 4.38 -0.03 8.00
CA ARG A 164 3.87 1.32 8.12
C ARG A 164 2.72 1.52 7.14
N SER A 165 1.58 1.96 7.64
CA SER A 165 0.43 2.30 6.79
C SER A 165 0.65 3.61 6.05
N TYR A 166 -0.02 3.75 4.91
CA TYR A 166 -0.18 5.01 4.20
C TYR A 166 -1.55 5.09 3.55
N VAL A 167 -2.04 6.30 3.38
CA VAL A 167 -3.22 6.60 2.58
C VAL A 167 -2.82 7.63 1.54
N LYS A 168 -2.71 7.21 0.29
CA LYS A 168 -2.46 8.10 -0.84
C LYS A 168 -3.78 8.55 -1.43
N VAL A 169 -3.93 9.87 -1.57
CA VAL A 169 -5.13 10.50 -2.15
C VAL A 169 -4.72 11.29 -3.36
N ALA A 170 -5.16 10.85 -4.53
CA ALA A 170 -5.02 11.58 -5.78
C ALA A 170 -6.26 12.45 -5.98
N VAL A 171 -6.11 13.75 -5.83
CA VAL A 171 -7.19 14.73 -5.93
C VAL A 171 -7.22 15.34 -7.31
N SER A 172 -8.42 15.52 -7.87
CA SER A 172 -8.64 16.23 -9.13
C SER A 172 -9.65 17.35 -8.92
N THR A 173 -9.24 18.56 -9.29
CA THR A 173 -10.10 19.74 -9.37
C THR A 173 -10.22 20.19 -10.82
N ASP A 174 -10.91 21.32 -11.08
CA ASP A 174 -10.99 21.88 -12.42
C ASP A 174 -9.63 22.29 -13.00
N ASN A 175 -8.69 22.72 -12.14
CA ASN A 175 -7.44 23.33 -12.54
C ASN A 175 -6.19 22.64 -11.99
N VAL A 176 -6.35 21.75 -10.99
CA VAL A 176 -5.23 21.14 -10.27
C VAL A 176 -5.40 19.63 -10.12
N SER A 177 -4.32 18.90 -10.37
CA SER A 177 -4.17 17.50 -9.97
C SER A 177 -3.07 17.40 -8.93
N SER A 178 -3.34 16.81 -7.79
CA SER A 178 -2.40 16.72 -6.67
C SER A 178 -2.47 15.37 -5.98
N ASN A 179 -1.36 14.96 -5.38
CA ASN A 179 -1.29 13.78 -4.53
C ASN A 179 -0.99 14.22 -3.09
N VAL A 180 -1.84 13.79 -2.18
CA VAL A 180 -1.65 13.97 -0.73
C VAL A 180 -1.45 12.59 -0.11
N THR A 181 -0.42 12.41 0.71
CA THR A 181 -0.16 11.14 1.37
C THR A 181 -0.14 11.33 2.88
N LEU A 182 -1.03 10.64 3.57
CA LEU A 182 -1.01 10.51 5.02
C LEU A 182 -0.24 9.24 5.39
N TRP A 183 0.74 9.38 6.29
CA TRP A 183 1.52 8.28 6.83
C TRP A 183 1.04 7.92 8.23
N GLY A 184 0.76 6.65 8.46
CA GLY A 184 0.51 6.12 9.80
C GLY A 184 1.79 5.93 10.61
N GLN A 185 1.65 5.42 11.82
CA GLN A 185 2.79 5.09 12.67
C GLN A 185 3.38 3.73 12.28
N PRO A 186 4.72 3.60 12.27
CA PRO A 186 5.33 2.30 12.06
C PRO A 186 5.06 1.37 13.24
N PHE A 187 4.85 0.08 12.96
CA PHE A 187 4.66 -0.96 13.95
C PHE A 187 5.42 -2.23 13.61
N SER A 188 5.81 -2.98 14.65
CA SER A 188 6.49 -4.26 14.48
C SER A 188 5.51 -5.33 14.00
N ILE A 189 5.99 -6.20 13.14
CA ILE A 189 5.29 -7.41 12.71
C ILE A 189 6.06 -8.70 13.06
N GLY A 190 7.01 -8.58 14.00
CA GLY A 190 7.78 -9.67 14.56
C GLY A 190 9.25 -9.70 14.19
#